data_ff838f5c5c3658560b9b88d5b6560e25
#
_entry.id   ff838f5c5c3658560b9b88d5b6560e25
#
_cell.length_a   1.000
_cell.length_b   1.000
_cell.length_c   1.000
_cell.angle_alpha   90.00
_cell.angle_beta   90.00
_cell.angle_gamma   90.00
#
_symmetry.space_group_name_H-M   'P 1'
#
loop_
_entity.id
_entity.type
_entity.pdbx_description
1 polymer ?
#
loop_
_entity_poly.entity_id
_entity_poly.type
_entity_poly.pdbx_seq_one_letter_code
_entity_poly.pdbx_strand_id
1 'polypeptide(L)'
;MKNIETYAEKYMNDYQFEVEMVRYRRDFVLTQLHNLSPQSVLEIGCGAELQAKKYYSEGGRWENWQIVEPSDVFIKSAQKTNLPNLEIIKGFFEDINSELIKEPNLIICSGLLHEVPNADKLIKAIVACMGPDSILHVNVPNALSFHRRLAVAMGIIKETKELSARNISLQQPRVYDISTLKLHLESFELTTIKNGGYFLKPFTHNQMEQITKILGKEILEGLNILGQQEPHLASEIYIELKRKF
;
A
#
# COMPACT_ATOMS: atom_id res chain seq x y z
N MET A 1 5.43 18.33 -10.23
CA MET A 1 5.28 18.00 -8.78
C MET A 1 3.81 17.70 -8.54
N LYS A 2 3.46 16.57 -7.89
CA LYS A 2 2.07 16.22 -7.55
C LYS A 2 1.51 17.28 -6.59
N ASN A 3 0.33 17.85 -6.90
CA ASN A 3 -0.34 18.72 -5.92
C ASN A 3 -0.98 17.80 -4.88
N ILE A 4 -0.34 17.66 -3.71
CA ILE A 4 -0.69 16.69 -2.69
C ILE A 4 -2.07 16.96 -2.07
N GLU A 5 -2.45 18.23 -1.90
CA GLU A 5 -3.75 18.57 -1.31
C GLU A 5 -4.90 18.26 -2.29
N THR A 6 -4.74 18.60 -3.57
CA THR A 6 -5.72 18.20 -4.61
C THR A 6 -5.82 16.68 -4.74
N TYR A 7 -4.71 15.95 -4.55
CA TYR A 7 -4.71 14.48 -4.51
C TYR A 7 -5.50 13.96 -3.32
N ALA A 8 -5.23 14.48 -2.11
CA ALA A 8 -5.91 14.06 -0.90
C ALA A 8 -7.43 14.30 -0.95
N GLU A 9 -7.85 15.47 -1.48
CA GLU A 9 -9.26 15.79 -1.71
C GLU A 9 -9.93 14.81 -2.69
N LYS A 10 -9.29 14.53 -3.83
CA LYS A 10 -9.80 13.56 -4.79
C LYS A 10 -9.88 12.15 -4.19
N TYR A 11 -8.85 11.75 -3.46
CA TYR A 11 -8.80 10.46 -2.79
C TYR A 11 -9.97 10.30 -1.80
N MET A 12 -10.32 11.34 -1.05
CA MET A 12 -11.44 11.33 -0.12
C MET A 12 -12.82 11.30 -0.80
N ASN A 13 -12.95 11.88 -1.99
CA ASN A 13 -14.25 12.03 -2.68
C ASN A 13 -14.58 10.87 -3.63
N ASP A 14 -13.60 10.13 -4.15
CA ASP A 14 -13.80 9.05 -5.13
C ASP A 14 -13.65 7.65 -4.48
N TYR A 15 -14.28 7.48 -3.34
CA TYR A 15 -14.03 6.33 -2.48
C TYR A 15 -14.83 5.06 -2.83
N GLN A 16 -15.98 5.14 -3.47
CA GLN A 16 -16.80 4.02 -3.96
C GLN A 16 -16.35 2.63 -3.42
N PHE A 17 -16.23 1.62 -4.28
CA PHE A 17 -15.71 0.30 -3.94
C PHE A 17 -14.24 0.29 -3.46
N GLU A 18 -13.50 1.40 -3.61
CA GLU A 18 -12.13 1.54 -3.07
C GLU A 18 -12.09 1.35 -1.54
N VAL A 19 -13.16 1.69 -0.83
CA VAL A 19 -13.28 1.44 0.63
C VAL A 19 -13.03 -0.03 0.96
N GLU A 20 -13.63 -0.95 0.20
CA GLU A 20 -13.44 -2.38 0.41
C GLU A 20 -12.02 -2.82 0.04
N MET A 21 -11.43 -2.26 -1.03
CA MET A 21 -10.05 -2.55 -1.41
C MET A 21 -9.08 -2.09 -0.33
N VAL A 22 -9.26 -0.86 0.19
CA VAL A 22 -8.45 -0.32 1.29
C VAL A 22 -8.62 -1.17 2.56
N ARG A 23 -9.83 -1.65 2.87
CA ARG A 23 -10.09 -2.54 4.00
C ARG A 23 -9.23 -3.80 3.90
N TYR A 24 -9.26 -4.54 2.78
CA TYR A 24 -8.47 -5.76 2.61
C TYR A 24 -6.96 -5.49 2.64
N ARG A 25 -6.52 -4.38 2.05
CA ARG A 25 -5.12 -3.93 2.12
C ARG A 25 -4.68 -3.75 3.58
N ARG A 26 -5.47 -3.04 4.36
CA ARG A 26 -5.18 -2.75 5.76
C ARG A 26 -5.29 -3.98 6.66
N ASP A 27 -6.24 -4.86 6.41
CA ASP A 27 -6.38 -6.13 7.12
C ASP A 27 -5.17 -7.03 6.89
N PHE A 28 -4.65 -7.03 5.66
CA PHE A 28 -3.42 -7.75 5.34
C PHE A 28 -2.21 -7.19 6.10
N VAL A 29 -1.99 -5.88 6.06
CA VAL A 29 -0.91 -5.21 6.82
C VAL A 29 -1.07 -5.46 8.32
N LEU A 30 -2.30 -5.42 8.83
CA LEU A 30 -2.60 -5.71 10.22
C LEU A 30 -2.20 -7.13 10.62
N THR A 31 -2.46 -8.11 9.76
CA THR A 31 -2.01 -9.49 9.97
C THR A 31 -0.48 -9.57 10.07
N GLN A 32 0.26 -8.81 9.25
CA GLN A 32 1.72 -8.76 9.36
C GLN A 32 2.17 -8.11 10.68
N LEU A 33 1.50 -7.03 11.11
CA LEU A 33 1.77 -6.39 12.40
C LEU A 33 1.57 -7.35 13.58
N HIS A 34 0.50 -8.13 13.59
CA HIS A 34 0.26 -9.14 14.63
C HIS A 34 1.29 -10.28 14.59
N ASN A 35 1.67 -10.74 13.40
CA ASN A 35 2.66 -11.82 13.24
C ASN A 35 4.06 -11.39 13.69
N LEU A 36 4.45 -10.16 13.41
CA LEU A 36 5.79 -9.65 13.70
C LEU A 36 5.91 -9.01 15.08
N SER A 37 4.81 -8.45 15.61
CA SER A 37 4.76 -7.68 16.87
C SER A 37 5.92 -6.66 16.97
N PRO A 38 6.09 -5.78 15.97
CA PRO A 38 7.26 -4.90 15.87
C PRO A 38 7.26 -3.86 16.99
N GLN A 39 8.44 -3.61 17.60
CA GLN A 39 8.60 -2.56 18.60
C GLN A 39 8.74 -1.17 17.98
N SER A 40 9.35 -1.08 16.81
CA SER A 40 9.53 0.16 16.05
C SER A 40 8.94 0.04 14.65
N VAL A 41 8.01 0.93 14.31
CA VAL A 41 7.31 0.95 13.01
C VAL A 41 7.52 2.29 12.32
N LEU A 42 7.82 2.25 11.04
CA LEU A 42 7.82 3.40 10.13
C LEU A 42 6.69 3.22 9.10
N GLU A 43 5.71 4.12 9.09
CA GLU A 43 4.63 4.15 8.12
C GLU A 43 4.85 5.32 7.14
N ILE A 44 5.06 5.00 5.87
CA ILE A 44 5.31 5.99 4.81
C ILE A 44 4.01 6.24 4.05
N GLY A 45 3.40 7.40 4.30
CA GLY A 45 2.06 7.72 3.81
C GLY A 45 0.96 6.99 4.57
N CYS A 46 0.29 7.68 5.49
CA CYS A 46 -0.74 7.05 6.32
C CYS A 46 -2.16 7.09 5.70
N GLY A 47 -2.37 7.96 4.70
CA GLY A 47 -3.70 8.14 4.11
C GLY A 47 -4.77 8.60 5.11
N ALA A 48 -6.03 8.32 4.78
CA ALA A 48 -7.19 8.79 5.56
C ALA A 48 -7.34 8.08 6.91
N GLU A 49 -6.87 6.85 7.04
CA GLU A 49 -7.04 6.02 8.24
C GLU A 49 -5.72 5.39 8.66
N LEU A 50 -5.31 5.62 9.90
CA LEU A 50 -4.05 5.12 10.43
C LEU A 50 -4.04 3.61 10.64
N GLN A 51 -3.00 2.95 10.18
CA GLN A 51 -2.74 1.55 10.49
C GLN A 51 -2.49 1.37 12.00
N ALA A 52 -1.75 2.29 12.61
CA ALA A 52 -1.50 2.33 14.06
C ALA A 52 -2.79 2.29 14.88
N LYS A 53 -3.82 3.05 14.50
CA LYS A 53 -5.11 3.10 15.22
C LYS A 53 -5.79 1.72 15.24
N LYS A 54 -5.82 1.05 14.08
CA LYS A 54 -6.43 -0.27 13.97
C LYS A 54 -5.64 -1.29 14.79
N TYR A 55 -4.32 -1.33 14.66
CA TYR A 55 -3.47 -2.24 15.41
C TYR A 55 -3.61 -2.04 16.93
N TYR A 56 -3.65 -0.78 17.41
CA TYR A 56 -3.85 -0.46 18.81
C TYR A 56 -5.19 -0.94 19.35
N SER A 57 -6.27 -0.75 18.57
CA SER A 57 -7.62 -1.18 18.97
C SER A 57 -7.78 -2.69 19.07
N GLU A 58 -6.91 -3.47 18.42
CA GLU A 58 -6.88 -4.93 18.47
C GLU A 58 -5.82 -5.47 19.47
N GLY A 59 -5.32 -4.60 20.36
CA GLY A 59 -4.39 -4.99 21.40
C GLY A 59 -2.90 -4.87 21.06
N GLY A 60 -2.58 -4.45 19.83
CA GLY A 60 -1.19 -4.19 19.42
C GLY A 60 -0.54 -3.09 20.23
N ARG A 61 0.77 -3.21 20.46
CA ARG A 61 1.60 -2.24 21.19
C ARG A 61 2.93 -2.07 20.48
N TRP A 62 3.57 -0.92 20.69
CA TRP A 62 4.87 -0.57 20.15
C TRP A 62 5.62 0.37 21.11
N GLU A 63 6.91 0.49 20.96
CA GLU A 63 7.74 1.47 21.64
C GLU A 63 7.85 2.76 20.87
N ASN A 64 7.85 2.66 19.51
CA ASN A 64 7.93 3.79 18.61
C ASN A 64 7.14 3.54 17.32
N TRP A 65 6.29 4.49 16.93
CA TRP A 65 5.64 4.49 15.63
C TRP A 65 5.81 5.85 14.98
N GLN A 66 6.55 5.89 13.88
CA GLN A 66 6.74 7.11 13.11
C GLN A 66 5.92 7.07 11.83
N ILE A 67 5.22 8.16 11.54
CA ILE A 67 4.50 8.38 10.30
C ILE A 67 5.16 9.52 9.56
N VAL A 68 5.49 9.31 8.28
CA VAL A 68 5.93 10.39 7.39
C VAL A 68 4.84 10.64 6.35
N GLU A 69 4.23 11.83 6.38
CA GLU A 69 3.06 12.18 5.57
C GLU A 69 3.17 13.62 5.05
N PRO A 70 3.05 13.87 3.75
CA PRO A 70 3.12 15.24 3.21
C PRO A 70 1.80 16.02 3.31
N SER A 71 0.62 15.37 3.35
CA SER A 71 -0.69 16.05 3.32
C SER A 71 -1.13 16.56 4.69
N ASP A 72 -1.45 17.86 4.78
CA ASP A 72 -2.01 18.45 5.99
C ASP A 72 -3.36 17.86 6.39
N VAL A 73 -4.15 17.39 5.42
CA VAL A 73 -5.45 16.75 5.67
C VAL A 73 -5.26 15.45 6.45
N PHE A 74 -4.35 14.58 6.00
CA PHE A 74 -4.07 13.31 6.65
C PHE A 74 -3.34 13.47 7.98
N ILE A 75 -2.39 14.42 8.07
CA ILE A 75 -1.70 14.77 9.33
C ILE A 75 -2.71 15.20 10.41
N LYS A 76 -3.64 16.09 10.08
CA LYS A 76 -4.68 16.54 11.02
C LYS A 76 -5.58 15.38 11.49
N SER A 77 -5.87 14.43 10.62
CA SER A 77 -6.61 13.21 10.97
C SER A 77 -5.80 12.33 11.93
N ALA A 78 -4.52 12.14 11.64
CA ALA A 78 -3.60 11.35 12.43
C ALA A 78 -3.42 11.93 13.85
N GLN A 79 -3.22 13.23 13.97
CA GLN A 79 -3.05 13.92 15.26
C GLN A 79 -4.25 13.77 16.22
N LYS A 80 -5.47 13.65 15.68
CA LYS A 80 -6.68 13.46 16.48
C LYS A 80 -6.77 12.09 17.18
N THR A 81 -5.94 11.13 16.80
CA THR A 81 -6.01 9.77 17.36
C THR A 81 -5.43 9.66 18.76
N ASN A 82 -4.53 10.58 19.15
CA ASN A 82 -3.88 10.64 20.46
C ASN A 82 -3.30 9.28 20.92
N LEU A 83 -2.65 8.56 20.00
CA LEU A 83 -2.03 7.27 20.28
C LEU A 83 -0.71 7.43 21.02
N PRO A 84 -0.35 6.52 21.94
CA PRO A 84 0.92 6.60 22.65
C PRO A 84 2.10 6.34 21.71
N ASN A 85 3.22 7.03 21.96
CA ASN A 85 4.48 6.84 21.22
C ASN A 85 4.33 6.94 19.69
N LEU A 86 3.36 7.74 19.21
CA LEU A 86 3.15 8.06 17.81
C LEU A 86 3.78 9.41 17.49
N GLU A 87 4.69 9.43 16.54
CA GLU A 87 5.34 10.63 16.02
C GLU A 87 4.93 10.85 14.57
N ILE A 88 4.58 12.09 14.21
CA ILE A 88 4.18 12.45 12.85
C ILE A 88 5.18 13.47 12.30
N ILE A 89 5.85 13.10 11.22
CA ILE A 89 6.84 13.93 10.53
C ILE A 89 6.20 14.39 9.21
N LYS A 90 6.07 15.71 9.05
CA LYS A 90 5.53 16.29 7.81
C LYS A 90 6.58 16.34 6.72
N GLY A 91 6.29 15.73 5.57
CA GLY A 91 7.15 15.82 4.39
C GLY A 91 7.01 14.61 3.47
N PHE A 92 7.66 14.69 2.32
CA PHE A 92 7.90 13.52 1.47
C PHE A 92 9.05 12.73 2.05
N PHE A 93 8.89 11.42 2.22
CA PHE A 93 9.87 10.59 2.90
C PHE A 93 11.28 10.66 2.28
N GLU A 94 11.34 10.70 0.96
CA GLU A 94 12.60 10.83 0.21
C GLU A 94 13.34 12.16 0.40
N ASP A 95 12.72 13.12 1.08
CA ASP A 95 13.30 14.44 1.39
C ASP A 95 13.56 14.62 2.90
N ILE A 96 13.19 13.64 3.73
CA ILE A 96 13.40 13.68 5.18
C ILE A 96 14.87 13.36 5.51
N ASN A 97 15.44 14.09 6.48
CA ASN A 97 16.75 13.74 7.04
C ASN A 97 16.64 12.38 7.75
N SER A 98 17.44 11.40 7.31
CA SER A 98 17.44 10.04 7.85
C SER A 98 17.75 9.97 9.37
N GLU A 99 18.45 10.97 9.93
CA GLU A 99 18.71 11.06 11.38
C GLU A 99 17.44 11.26 12.22
N LEU A 100 16.35 11.73 11.62
CA LEU A 100 15.05 11.85 12.29
C LEU A 100 14.29 10.51 12.35
N ILE A 101 14.73 9.52 11.59
CA ILE A 101 14.07 8.21 11.52
C ILE A 101 14.77 7.25 12.48
N LYS A 102 14.05 6.79 13.47
CA LYS A 102 14.50 5.72 14.37
C LYS A 102 14.51 4.40 13.60
N GLU A 103 15.53 3.59 13.79
CA GLU A 103 15.65 2.32 13.08
C GLU A 103 14.38 1.45 13.26
N PRO A 104 13.66 1.16 12.17
CA PRO A 104 12.38 0.45 12.24
C PRO A 104 12.58 -1.06 12.16
N ASN A 105 11.78 -1.83 12.94
CA ASN A 105 11.65 -3.27 12.71
C ASN A 105 10.73 -3.56 11.51
N LEU A 106 9.70 -2.73 11.31
CA LEU A 106 8.79 -2.82 10.18
C LEU A 106 8.65 -1.48 9.49
N ILE A 107 8.84 -1.47 8.18
CA ILE A 107 8.54 -0.33 7.31
C ILE A 107 7.32 -0.66 6.46
N ILE A 108 6.30 0.18 6.52
CA ILE A 108 5.07 0.05 5.75
C ILE A 108 5.09 1.09 4.63
N CYS A 109 5.24 0.63 3.38
CA CYS A 109 5.09 1.42 2.15
C CYS A 109 3.89 0.89 1.36
N SER A 110 2.70 1.16 1.87
CA SER A 110 1.45 0.55 1.43
C SER A 110 0.71 1.44 0.43
N GLY A 111 0.48 0.94 -0.79
CA GLY A 111 -0.27 1.64 -1.83
C GLY A 111 0.41 2.91 -2.35
N LEU A 112 1.72 3.07 -2.17
CA LEU A 112 2.43 4.33 -2.43
C LEU A 112 3.40 4.27 -3.61
N LEU A 113 4.19 3.19 -3.75
CA LEU A 113 5.33 3.15 -4.67
C LEU A 113 4.95 3.40 -6.14
N HIS A 114 3.75 3.02 -6.55
CA HIS A 114 3.24 3.24 -7.92
C HIS A 114 2.80 4.69 -8.18
N GLU A 115 2.64 5.49 -7.12
CA GLU A 115 2.14 6.87 -7.18
C GLU A 115 3.25 7.92 -7.13
N VAL A 116 4.39 7.62 -6.52
CA VAL A 116 5.46 8.61 -6.35
C VAL A 116 6.15 8.91 -7.68
N PRO A 117 6.50 10.17 -7.97
CA PRO A 117 7.17 10.54 -9.21
C PRO A 117 8.53 9.83 -9.39
N ASN A 118 9.31 9.74 -8.32
CA ASN A 118 10.64 9.11 -8.32
C ASN A 118 10.71 7.97 -7.31
N ALA A 119 10.33 6.75 -7.74
CA ALA A 119 10.35 5.57 -6.89
C ALA A 119 11.77 5.19 -6.45
N ASP A 120 12.77 5.40 -7.29
CA ASP A 120 14.17 5.09 -6.97
C ASP A 120 14.68 5.91 -5.79
N LYS A 121 14.32 7.22 -5.75
CA LYS A 121 14.68 8.10 -4.64
C LYS A 121 14.03 7.64 -3.34
N LEU A 122 12.74 7.27 -3.40
CA LEU A 122 12.01 6.73 -2.25
C LEU A 122 12.63 5.42 -1.76
N ILE A 123 12.92 4.47 -2.65
CA ILE A 123 13.53 3.18 -2.27
C ILE A 123 14.91 3.40 -1.63
N LYS A 124 15.75 4.26 -2.19
CA LYS A 124 17.06 4.61 -1.62
C LYS A 124 16.93 5.18 -0.20
N ALA A 125 15.98 6.08 0.03
CA ALA A 125 15.72 6.63 1.35
C ALA A 125 15.24 5.55 2.34
N ILE A 126 14.39 4.63 1.90
CA ILE A 126 13.94 3.49 2.71
C ILE A 126 15.13 2.60 3.08
N VAL A 127 15.94 2.19 2.11
CA VAL A 127 17.12 1.32 2.35
C VAL A 127 18.10 1.97 3.33
N ALA A 128 18.26 3.29 3.26
CA ALA A 128 19.17 4.02 4.14
C ALA A 128 18.77 3.97 5.63
N CYS A 129 17.49 3.79 5.96
CA CYS A 129 17.02 3.69 7.35
C CYS A 129 16.79 2.23 7.82
N MET A 130 17.04 1.24 6.97
CA MET A 130 16.88 -0.17 7.33
C MET A 130 18.10 -0.71 8.09
N GLY A 131 17.87 -1.25 9.26
CA GLY A 131 18.83 -2.08 10.00
C GLY A 131 18.73 -3.58 9.64
N PRO A 132 19.55 -4.43 10.30
CA PRO A 132 19.61 -5.87 10.03
C PRO A 132 18.29 -6.62 10.22
N ASP A 133 17.49 -6.18 11.18
CA ASP A 133 16.23 -6.82 11.53
C ASP A 133 15.01 -6.16 10.86
N SER A 134 15.24 -5.10 10.09
CA SER A 134 14.17 -4.38 9.40
C SER A 134 13.51 -5.23 8.32
N ILE A 135 12.17 -5.23 8.31
CA ILE A 135 11.37 -5.78 7.23
C ILE A 135 10.68 -4.61 6.51
N LEU A 136 10.82 -4.55 5.21
CA LEU A 136 10.09 -3.63 4.34
C LEU A 136 8.89 -4.35 3.74
N HIS A 137 7.68 -3.87 4.03
CA HIS A 137 6.44 -4.28 3.36
C HIS A 137 6.06 -3.27 2.29
N VAL A 138 5.97 -3.71 1.04
CA VAL A 138 5.51 -2.91 -0.11
C VAL A 138 4.32 -3.59 -0.74
N ASN A 139 3.21 -2.87 -0.94
CA ASN A 139 2.12 -3.34 -1.79
C ASN A 139 1.69 -2.29 -2.81
N VAL A 140 1.23 -2.76 -3.96
CA VAL A 140 0.79 -1.94 -5.09
C VAL A 140 -0.32 -2.64 -5.88
N PRO A 141 -1.13 -1.92 -6.67
CA PRO A 141 -2.05 -2.53 -7.62
C PRO A 141 -1.31 -3.41 -8.64
N ASN A 142 -1.93 -4.55 -8.98
CA ASN A 142 -1.36 -5.54 -9.90
C ASN A 142 -1.75 -5.25 -11.35
N ALA A 143 -0.76 -5.02 -12.21
CA ALA A 143 -0.96 -4.86 -13.65
C ALA A 143 -1.49 -6.13 -14.33
N LEU A 144 -1.27 -7.32 -13.77
CA LEU A 144 -1.74 -8.60 -14.31
C LEU A 144 -3.01 -9.11 -13.62
N SER A 145 -3.69 -8.25 -12.85
CA SER A 145 -4.93 -8.60 -12.16
C SER A 145 -6.01 -9.14 -13.10
N PHE A 146 -6.89 -9.97 -12.56
CA PHE A 146 -7.95 -10.62 -13.33
C PHE A 146 -8.77 -9.63 -14.15
N HIS A 147 -9.25 -8.53 -13.55
CA HIS A 147 -10.06 -7.54 -14.27
C HIS A 147 -9.31 -6.84 -15.42
N ARG A 148 -7.98 -6.63 -15.31
CA ARG A 148 -7.17 -6.06 -16.40
C ARG A 148 -6.98 -7.07 -17.52
N ARG A 149 -6.74 -8.33 -17.21
CA ARG A 149 -6.69 -9.41 -18.19
C ARG A 149 -8.03 -9.61 -18.91
N LEU A 150 -9.13 -9.53 -18.16
CA LEU A 150 -10.47 -9.57 -18.74
C LEU A 150 -10.71 -8.39 -19.68
N ALA A 151 -10.30 -7.18 -19.29
CA ALA A 151 -10.42 -5.98 -20.13
C ALA A 151 -9.62 -6.10 -21.45
N VAL A 152 -8.42 -6.73 -21.43
CA VAL A 152 -7.67 -7.05 -22.66
C VAL A 152 -8.42 -8.08 -23.50
N ALA A 153 -8.90 -9.15 -22.91
CA ALA A 153 -9.66 -10.19 -23.64
C ALA A 153 -10.95 -9.66 -24.28
N MET A 154 -11.55 -8.62 -23.66
CA MET A 154 -12.73 -7.92 -24.19
C MET A 154 -12.39 -6.82 -25.22
N GLY A 155 -11.10 -6.53 -25.45
CA GLY A 155 -10.67 -5.46 -26.36
C GLY A 155 -10.88 -4.04 -25.81
N ILE A 156 -11.11 -3.88 -24.50
CA ILE A 156 -11.33 -2.55 -23.85
C ILE A 156 -10.01 -1.82 -23.67
N ILE A 157 -8.93 -2.53 -23.34
CA ILE A 157 -7.55 -2.02 -23.30
C ILE A 157 -6.67 -2.89 -24.18
N LYS A 158 -5.57 -2.34 -24.68
CA LYS A 158 -4.67 -3.06 -25.61
C LYS A 158 -3.78 -4.05 -24.86
N GLU A 159 -3.29 -3.65 -23.70
CA GLU A 159 -2.41 -4.46 -22.86
C GLU A 159 -2.63 -4.20 -21.36
N THR A 160 -2.25 -5.15 -20.53
CA THR A 160 -2.48 -5.06 -19.07
C THR A 160 -1.65 -3.96 -18.39
N LYS A 161 -0.56 -3.51 -18.99
CA LYS A 161 0.31 -2.45 -18.45
C LYS A 161 -0.05 -1.05 -18.93
N GLU A 162 -1.06 -0.91 -19.78
CA GLU A 162 -1.57 0.39 -20.21
C GLU A 162 -2.09 1.20 -19.01
N LEU A 163 -1.72 2.50 -18.94
CA LEU A 163 -2.25 3.36 -17.89
C LEU A 163 -3.74 3.64 -18.15
N SER A 164 -4.59 3.26 -17.20
CA SER A 164 -6.02 3.54 -17.27
C SER A 164 -6.31 5.04 -17.08
N ALA A 165 -7.50 5.49 -17.47
CA ALA A 165 -7.96 6.85 -17.19
C ALA A 165 -7.88 7.17 -15.68
N ARG A 166 -8.13 6.19 -14.79
CA ARG A 166 -7.98 6.33 -13.34
C ARG A 166 -6.51 6.54 -12.95
N ASN A 167 -5.57 5.77 -13.51
CA ASN A 167 -4.15 5.98 -13.23
C ASN A 167 -3.71 7.41 -13.60
N ILE A 168 -4.16 7.90 -14.78
CA ILE A 168 -3.85 9.24 -15.24
C ILE A 168 -4.46 10.30 -14.31
N SER A 169 -5.74 10.16 -13.94
CA SER A 169 -6.43 11.11 -13.05
C SER A 169 -5.83 11.18 -11.65
N LEU A 170 -5.35 10.06 -11.13
CA LEU A 170 -4.66 9.95 -9.83
C LEU A 170 -3.14 10.21 -9.93
N GLN A 171 -2.65 10.62 -11.10
CA GLN A 171 -1.22 10.91 -11.34
C GLN A 171 -0.30 9.72 -10.97
N GLN A 172 -0.74 8.49 -11.26
CA GLN A 172 0.00 7.26 -11.03
C GLN A 172 0.86 6.94 -12.25
N PRO A 173 2.18 7.20 -12.22
CA PRO A 173 3.03 7.18 -13.41
C PRO A 173 3.42 5.77 -13.86
N ARG A 174 3.15 4.75 -13.04
CA ARG A 174 3.61 3.38 -13.30
C ARG A 174 2.65 2.31 -12.80
N VAL A 175 2.78 1.13 -13.36
CA VAL A 175 2.09 -0.08 -12.95
C VAL A 175 3.10 -1.21 -12.75
N TYR A 176 2.82 -2.09 -11.80
CA TYR A 176 3.67 -3.23 -11.47
C TYR A 176 2.90 -4.55 -11.58
N ASP A 177 3.60 -5.59 -11.93
CA ASP A 177 3.30 -6.98 -11.59
C ASP A 177 4.33 -7.49 -10.55
N ILE A 178 4.12 -8.68 -9.98
CA ILE A 178 5.04 -9.23 -8.96
C ILE A 178 6.49 -9.26 -9.46
N SER A 179 6.72 -9.70 -10.69
CA SER A 179 8.06 -9.83 -11.25
C SER A 179 8.75 -8.49 -11.44
N THR A 180 8.05 -7.50 -12.00
CA THR A 180 8.60 -6.17 -12.22
C THR A 180 8.79 -5.39 -10.91
N LEU A 181 7.89 -5.56 -9.93
CA LEU A 181 8.06 -4.98 -8.60
C LEU A 181 9.27 -5.59 -7.88
N LYS A 182 9.40 -6.92 -7.92
CA LYS A 182 10.54 -7.64 -7.34
C LYS A 182 11.86 -7.19 -7.94
N LEU A 183 11.97 -7.19 -9.27
CA LEU A 183 13.20 -6.75 -9.97
C LEU A 183 13.57 -5.32 -9.60
N HIS A 184 12.58 -4.42 -9.54
CA HIS A 184 12.82 -3.03 -9.19
C HIS A 184 13.35 -2.90 -7.77
N LEU A 185 12.71 -3.54 -6.77
CA LEU A 185 13.12 -3.46 -5.37
C LEU A 185 14.49 -4.14 -5.14
N GLU A 186 14.72 -5.31 -5.73
CA GLU A 186 15.97 -6.05 -5.56
C GLU A 186 17.19 -5.39 -6.25
N SER A 187 16.97 -4.38 -7.09
CA SER A 187 18.06 -3.57 -7.63
C SER A 187 18.68 -2.59 -6.62
N PHE A 188 18.10 -2.48 -5.38
CA PHE A 188 18.52 -1.58 -4.32
C PHE A 188 19.03 -2.29 -3.05
N GLU A 189 19.85 -3.32 -3.18
CA GLU A 189 20.42 -4.08 -2.04
C GLU A 189 19.33 -4.71 -1.14
N LEU A 190 18.18 -5.05 -1.72
CA LEU A 190 17.10 -5.72 -1.03
C LEU A 190 16.99 -7.19 -1.47
N THR A 191 16.52 -8.06 -0.58
CA THR A 191 16.20 -9.46 -0.88
C THR A 191 14.76 -9.74 -0.49
N THR A 192 13.99 -10.29 -1.41
CA THR A 192 12.62 -10.74 -1.17
C THR A 192 12.61 -11.93 -0.22
N ILE A 193 11.86 -11.82 0.87
CA ILE A 193 11.62 -12.91 1.83
C ILE A 193 10.22 -13.52 1.67
N LYS A 194 9.26 -12.73 1.17
CA LYS A 194 7.89 -13.18 0.92
C LYS A 194 7.26 -12.32 -0.16
N ASN A 195 6.36 -12.89 -0.94
CA ASN A 195 5.49 -12.17 -1.86
C ASN A 195 4.15 -12.86 -2.01
N GLY A 196 3.16 -12.15 -2.53
CA GLY A 196 1.83 -12.69 -2.75
C GLY A 196 0.89 -11.62 -3.27
N GLY A 197 -0.39 -11.91 -3.15
CA GLY A 197 -1.46 -10.99 -3.50
C GLY A 197 -2.67 -11.20 -2.62
N TYR A 198 -3.62 -10.31 -2.74
CA TYR A 198 -4.91 -10.42 -2.06
C TYR A 198 -6.01 -9.79 -2.89
N PHE A 199 -7.21 -10.23 -2.63
CA PHE A 199 -8.45 -9.80 -3.27
C PHE A 199 -8.45 -9.96 -4.80
N LEU A 200 -9.16 -10.93 -5.31
CA LEU A 200 -9.42 -11.10 -6.73
C LEU A 200 -10.62 -10.24 -7.14
N LYS A 201 -10.38 -9.15 -7.88
CA LYS A 201 -11.45 -8.25 -8.36
C LYS A 201 -11.80 -8.57 -9.81
N PRO A 202 -12.98 -9.17 -10.10
CA PRO A 202 -13.35 -9.53 -11.47
C PRO A 202 -13.76 -8.35 -12.35
N PHE A 203 -14.34 -7.29 -11.75
CA PHE A 203 -15.05 -6.24 -12.47
C PHE A 203 -14.66 -4.84 -12.02
N THR A 204 -15.21 -3.80 -12.65
CA THR A 204 -15.03 -2.39 -12.26
C THR A 204 -15.63 -2.13 -10.87
N HIS A 205 -15.25 -1.02 -10.24
CA HIS A 205 -15.78 -0.64 -8.92
C HIS A 205 -17.32 -0.60 -8.89
N ASN A 206 -17.94 0.08 -9.86
CA ASN A 206 -19.41 0.18 -9.94
C ASN A 206 -20.08 -1.18 -10.11
N GLN A 207 -19.51 -2.08 -10.91
CA GLN A 207 -20.03 -3.43 -11.09
C GLN A 207 -19.84 -4.27 -9.83
N MET A 208 -18.72 -4.14 -9.12
CA MET A 208 -18.48 -4.83 -7.85
C MET A 208 -19.49 -4.40 -6.78
N GLU A 209 -19.83 -3.11 -6.69
CA GLU A 209 -20.90 -2.64 -5.78
C GLU A 209 -22.26 -3.27 -6.09
N GLN A 210 -22.61 -3.37 -7.37
CA GLN A 210 -23.88 -4.00 -7.79
C GLN A 210 -23.89 -5.50 -7.46
N ILE A 211 -22.80 -6.20 -7.76
CA ILE A 211 -22.67 -7.63 -7.48
C ILE A 211 -22.72 -7.89 -5.97
N THR A 212 -22.05 -7.08 -5.17
CA THR A 212 -22.09 -7.20 -3.70
C THR A 212 -23.50 -6.98 -3.14
N LYS A 213 -24.30 -6.08 -3.74
CA LYS A 213 -25.72 -5.89 -3.37
C LYS A 213 -26.58 -7.11 -3.73
N ILE A 214 -26.28 -7.81 -4.80
CA ILE A 214 -27.03 -8.97 -5.28
C ILE A 214 -26.64 -10.24 -4.53
N LEU A 215 -25.36 -10.49 -4.34
CA LEU A 215 -24.81 -11.74 -3.82
C LEU A 215 -24.47 -11.72 -2.32
N GLY A 216 -24.57 -10.56 -1.67
CA GLY A 216 -24.15 -10.38 -0.29
C GLY A 216 -22.66 -10.05 -0.15
N LYS A 217 -22.25 -9.71 1.08
CA LYS A 217 -20.85 -9.36 1.38
C LYS A 217 -19.92 -10.56 1.46
N GLU A 218 -20.45 -11.73 1.63
CA GLU A 218 -19.70 -12.98 1.75
C GLU A 218 -18.87 -13.27 0.48
N ILE A 219 -19.33 -12.81 -0.70
CA ILE A 219 -18.57 -12.91 -1.93
C ILE A 219 -17.22 -12.21 -1.84
N LEU A 220 -17.13 -11.11 -1.11
CA LEU A 220 -15.89 -10.34 -0.96
C LEU A 220 -14.83 -11.14 -0.21
N GLU A 221 -15.22 -11.88 0.82
CA GLU A 221 -14.32 -12.75 1.57
C GLU A 221 -13.84 -13.92 0.68
N GLY A 222 -14.74 -14.52 -0.11
CA GLY A 222 -14.38 -15.55 -1.09
C GLY A 222 -13.36 -15.02 -2.13
N LEU A 223 -13.59 -13.81 -2.65
CA LEU A 223 -12.67 -13.17 -3.59
C LEU A 223 -11.33 -12.81 -2.95
N ASN A 224 -11.30 -12.48 -1.65
CA ASN A 224 -10.06 -12.25 -0.92
C ASN A 224 -9.26 -13.55 -0.76
N ILE A 225 -9.90 -14.64 -0.37
CA ILE A 225 -9.27 -15.97 -0.26
C ILE A 225 -8.70 -16.41 -1.62
N LEU A 226 -9.49 -16.29 -2.69
CA LEU A 226 -9.02 -16.61 -4.04
C LEU A 226 -7.83 -15.74 -4.47
N GLY A 227 -7.84 -14.44 -4.14
CA GLY A 227 -6.71 -13.55 -4.43
C GLY A 227 -5.41 -13.96 -3.71
N GLN A 228 -5.52 -14.55 -2.52
CA GLN A 228 -4.36 -15.09 -1.79
C GLN A 228 -3.85 -16.41 -2.40
N GLN A 229 -4.74 -17.25 -2.89
CA GLN A 229 -4.41 -18.52 -3.56
C GLN A 229 -3.83 -18.31 -4.96
N GLU A 230 -4.31 -17.27 -5.67
CA GLU A 230 -3.93 -16.93 -7.04
C GLU A 230 -3.33 -15.51 -7.12
N PRO A 231 -2.17 -15.28 -6.48
CA PRO A 231 -1.62 -13.94 -6.31
C PRO A 231 -1.31 -13.22 -7.63
N HIS A 232 -1.02 -13.96 -8.69
CA HIS A 232 -0.80 -13.40 -10.03
C HIS A 232 -2.06 -12.81 -10.68
N LEU A 233 -3.26 -13.20 -10.22
CA LEU A 233 -4.55 -12.66 -10.64
C LEU A 233 -5.15 -11.67 -9.64
N ALA A 234 -4.58 -11.56 -8.45
CA ALA A 234 -5.03 -10.66 -7.41
C ALA A 234 -5.03 -9.20 -7.86
N SER A 235 -5.90 -8.39 -7.27
CA SER A 235 -6.00 -6.95 -7.57
C SER A 235 -4.80 -6.18 -7.05
N GLU A 236 -4.29 -6.59 -5.91
CA GLU A 236 -3.09 -6.05 -5.28
C GLU A 236 -2.08 -7.14 -5.01
N ILE A 237 -0.83 -6.77 -5.14
CA ILE A 237 0.33 -7.61 -4.88
C ILE A 237 1.18 -6.96 -3.80
N TYR A 238 1.88 -7.79 -3.04
CA TYR A 238 2.82 -7.34 -2.04
C TYR A 238 4.15 -8.08 -2.12
N ILE A 239 5.19 -7.42 -1.64
CA ILE A 239 6.52 -8.00 -1.43
C ILE A 239 7.03 -7.55 -0.06
N GLU A 240 7.57 -8.50 0.70
CA GLU A 240 8.29 -8.26 1.95
C GLU A 240 9.77 -8.52 1.69
N LEU A 241 10.63 -7.60 2.16
CA LEU A 241 12.04 -7.61 1.87
C LEU A 241 12.87 -7.34 3.12
N LYS A 242 14.11 -7.83 3.10
CA LYS A 242 15.18 -7.45 4.01
C LYS A 242 16.32 -6.81 3.23
N ARG A 243 17.10 -5.98 3.92
CA ARG A 243 18.34 -5.44 3.33
C ARG A 243 19.41 -6.53 3.25
N LYS A 244 20.20 -6.51 2.19
CA LYS A 244 21.45 -7.28 2.05
C LYS A 244 22.56 -6.51 2.76
N PHE A 245 23.26 -7.15 3.68
CA PHE A 245 24.43 -6.60 4.37
C PHE A 245 25.68 -7.31 3.93
#